data_9cfb203ceb11fc7ddc6d9e39edda9914
#
_entry.id   9cfb203ceb11fc7ddc6d9e39edda9914
#
_cell.length_a   1.000
_cell.length_b   1.000
_cell.length_c   1.000
_cell.angle_alpha   90.00
_cell.angle_beta   90.00
_cell.angle_gamma   90.00
#
_symmetry.space_group_name_H-M   'P 1'
#
loop_
_entity.id
_entity.type
_entity.pdbx_description
1 polymer ?
#
loop_
_entity_poly.entity_id
_entity_poly.type
_entity_poly.pdbx_seq_one_letter_code
_entity_poly.pdbx_strand_id
1 'polypeptide(L)'
;MNETILISAIVVYGLFIIFGTKWVFEFMMAQNMKENVAIYYNRKILHMFCGGLIGMMAPSILSEPIYALYIGILFTIITYIPYYTGHLLYWVQTKDNKNDVNFCFMAGVSVYILWELLGDPYLAIIPLLFMAFGDGVTGIIRNKMFAKRTKSAWGNLGMAIVCLPLGWYIGNMVTPAIPIWGLFSAIAASIVERYEFGPIDDNVLIVITASVIPVSYTHLTLPTKA
;
A
#
# COMPACT_ATOMS: atom_id res chain seq x y z
N MET A 1 -3.84 15.26 21.81
CA MET A 1 -4.56 13.96 22.01
C MET A 1 -3.49 12.94 22.34
N ASN A 2 -3.74 11.97 23.22
CA ASN A 2 -2.74 10.98 23.58
C ASN A 2 -2.47 10.09 22.36
N GLU A 3 -1.21 9.90 21.98
CA GLU A 3 -0.76 9.11 20.83
C GLU A 3 -1.26 7.66 20.90
N THR A 4 -1.27 7.06 22.08
CA THR A 4 -1.81 5.72 22.30
C THR A 4 -3.28 5.62 21.87
N ILE A 5 -4.09 6.66 22.12
CA ILE A 5 -5.50 6.71 21.70
C ILE A 5 -5.58 6.76 20.18
N LEU A 6 -4.72 7.56 19.53
CA LEU A 6 -4.69 7.67 18.08
C LEU A 6 -4.26 6.35 17.40
N ILE A 7 -3.22 5.70 17.92
CA ILE A 7 -2.78 4.38 17.42
C ILE A 7 -3.89 3.35 17.61
N SER A 8 -4.55 3.33 18.77
CA SER A 8 -5.67 2.43 19.01
C SER A 8 -6.82 2.68 18.03
N ALA A 9 -7.12 3.95 17.74
CA ALA A 9 -8.14 4.32 16.75
C ALA A 9 -7.79 3.83 15.34
N ILE A 10 -6.51 3.92 14.93
CA ILE A 10 -6.02 3.38 13.65
C ILE A 10 -6.24 1.86 13.60
N VAL A 11 -5.88 1.14 14.65
CA VAL A 11 -6.07 -0.32 14.71
C VAL A 11 -7.55 -0.69 14.62
N VAL A 12 -8.41 -0.02 15.40
CA VAL A 12 -9.87 -0.23 15.35
C VAL A 12 -10.43 0.09 13.97
N TYR A 13 -9.99 1.18 13.36
CA TYR A 13 -10.38 1.54 12.00
C TYR A 13 -9.96 0.47 11.00
N GLY A 14 -8.71 -0.01 11.04
CA GLY A 14 -8.24 -1.08 10.14
C GLY A 14 -9.05 -2.37 10.30
N LEU A 15 -9.34 -2.80 11.53
CA LEU A 15 -10.21 -3.93 11.81
C LEU A 15 -11.63 -3.71 11.27
N PHE A 16 -12.19 -2.50 11.46
CA PHE A 16 -13.49 -2.13 10.93
C PHE A 16 -13.53 -2.27 9.39
N ILE A 17 -12.49 -1.83 8.68
CA ILE A 17 -12.41 -2.00 7.23
C ILE A 17 -12.29 -3.48 6.85
N ILE A 18 -11.41 -4.25 7.51
CA ILE A 18 -11.23 -5.69 7.23
C ILE A 18 -12.57 -6.43 7.34
N PHE A 19 -13.28 -6.26 8.44
CA PHE A 19 -14.56 -6.94 8.64
C PHE A 19 -15.72 -6.30 7.88
N GLY A 20 -15.70 -4.99 7.69
CA GLY A 20 -16.69 -4.24 6.91
C GLY A 20 -16.70 -4.63 5.41
N THR A 21 -15.57 -5.01 4.85
CA THR A 21 -15.49 -5.51 3.47
C THR A 21 -16.25 -6.83 3.27
N LYS A 22 -16.62 -7.55 4.33
CA LYS A 22 -17.54 -8.70 4.23
C LYS A 22 -18.91 -8.30 3.67
N TRP A 23 -19.47 -7.18 4.14
CA TRP A 23 -20.75 -6.67 3.62
C TRP A 23 -20.64 -6.23 2.16
N VAL A 24 -19.51 -5.65 1.78
CA VAL A 24 -19.24 -5.27 0.38
C VAL A 24 -19.16 -6.53 -0.50
N PHE A 25 -18.52 -7.59 -0.02
CA PHE A 25 -18.47 -8.87 -0.71
C PHE A 25 -19.87 -9.46 -0.89
N GLU A 26 -20.66 -9.54 0.17
CA GLU A 26 -22.03 -10.06 0.14
C GLU A 26 -22.92 -9.26 -0.83
N PHE A 27 -22.77 -7.94 -0.83
CA PHE A 27 -23.44 -7.07 -1.82
C PHE A 27 -23.02 -7.39 -3.25
N MET A 28 -21.73 -7.57 -3.53
CA MET A 28 -21.25 -7.95 -4.86
C MET A 28 -21.76 -9.32 -5.30
N MET A 29 -21.81 -10.29 -4.37
CA MET A 29 -22.38 -11.62 -4.64
C MET A 29 -23.88 -11.56 -4.93
N ALA A 30 -24.63 -10.71 -4.23
CA ALA A 30 -26.05 -10.48 -4.50
C ALA A 30 -26.31 -9.85 -5.89
N GLN A 31 -25.32 -9.15 -6.47
CA GLN A 31 -25.35 -8.65 -7.85
C GLN A 31 -24.88 -9.68 -8.89
N ASN A 32 -24.78 -10.96 -8.52
CA ASN A 32 -24.30 -12.06 -9.38
C ASN A 32 -22.86 -11.88 -9.88
N MET A 33 -22.01 -11.15 -9.12
CA MET A 33 -20.60 -11.07 -9.44
C MET A 33 -19.91 -12.41 -9.17
N LYS A 34 -18.91 -12.76 -9.99
CA LYS A 34 -18.12 -13.97 -9.76
C LYS A 34 -17.33 -13.84 -8.46
N GLU A 35 -17.31 -14.88 -7.65
CA GLU A 35 -16.68 -14.89 -6.32
C GLU A 35 -15.22 -14.41 -6.36
N ASN A 36 -14.40 -14.95 -7.27
CA ASN A 36 -13.01 -14.56 -7.41
C ASN A 36 -12.82 -13.08 -7.77
N VAL A 37 -13.78 -12.48 -8.49
CA VAL A 37 -13.77 -11.06 -8.83
C VAL A 37 -14.15 -10.22 -7.61
N ALA A 38 -15.15 -10.65 -6.83
CA ALA A 38 -15.56 -9.98 -5.60
C ALA A 38 -14.45 -9.98 -4.56
N ILE A 39 -13.77 -11.13 -4.34
CA ILE A 39 -12.58 -11.22 -3.47
C ILE A 39 -11.49 -10.25 -3.93
N TYR A 40 -11.22 -10.22 -5.24
CA TYR A 40 -10.20 -9.34 -5.80
C TYR A 40 -10.50 -7.85 -5.55
N TYR A 41 -11.75 -7.40 -5.79
CA TYR A 41 -12.15 -6.03 -5.50
C TYR A 41 -12.07 -5.70 -4.00
N ASN A 42 -12.49 -6.60 -3.13
CA ASN A 42 -12.37 -6.40 -1.69
C ASN A 42 -10.92 -6.20 -1.25
N ARG A 43 -9.97 -6.96 -1.80
CA ARG A 43 -8.55 -6.77 -1.53
C ARG A 43 -8.08 -5.36 -1.95
N LYS A 44 -8.52 -4.87 -3.11
CA LYS A 44 -8.18 -3.51 -3.56
C LYS A 44 -8.82 -2.43 -2.69
N ILE A 45 -10.02 -2.65 -2.17
CA ILE A 45 -10.65 -1.79 -1.17
C ILE A 45 -9.79 -1.76 0.11
N LEU A 46 -9.35 -2.92 0.61
CA LEU A 46 -8.46 -2.97 1.78
C LEU A 46 -7.13 -2.25 1.54
N HIS A 47 -6.51 -2.42 0.37
CA HIS A 47 -5.29 -1.70 0.05
C HIS A 47 -5.48 -0.18 0.14
N MET A 48 -6.53 0.36 -0.48
CA MET A 48 -6.78 1.80 -0.51
C MET A 48 -7.26 2.34 0.84
N PHE A 49 -8.26 1.71 1.45
CA PHE A 49 -8.91 2.26 2.65
C PHE A 49 -8.22 1.88 3.95
N CYS A 50 -7.62 0.71 4.06
CA CYS A 50 -6.81 0.35 5.22
C CYS A 50 -5.37 0.87 5.05
N GLY A 51 -4.61 0.35 4.09
CA GLY A 51 -3.21 0.72 3.90
C GLY A 51 -3.02 2.17 3.46
N GLY A 52 -3.77 2.61 2.44
CA GLY A 52 -3.61 3.95 1.86
C GLY A 52 -4.01 5.07 2.81
N LEU A 53 -5.22 5.02 3.39
CA LEU A 53 -5.67 6.08 4.31
C LEU A 53 -4.87 6.08 5.63
N ILE A 54 -4.57 4.92 6.21
CA ILE A 54 -3.71 4.84 7.39
C ILE A 54 -2.32 5.41 7.07
N GLY A 55 -1.76 5.05 5.92
CA GLY A 55 -0.48 5.59 5.45
C GLY A 55 -0.47 7.10 5.30
N MET A 56 -1.52 7.70 4.71
CA MET A 56 -1.64 9.16 4.60
C MET A 56 -1.73 9.86 5.95
N MET A 57 -2.33 9.23 6.96
CA MET A 57 -2.48 9.79 8.30
C MET A 57 -1.22 9.61 9.14
N ALA A 58 -0.37 8.63 8.83
CA ALA A 58 0.80 8.26 9.62
C ALA A 58 1.72 9.44 9.99
N PRO A 59 2.12 10.35 9.05
CA PRO A 59 2.97 11.49 9.37
C PRO A 59 2.39 12.48 10.38
N SER A 60 1.06 12.52 10.49
CA SER A 60 0.35 13.45 11.38
C SER A 60 0.02 12.83 12.75
N ILE A 61 0.09 11.51 12.86
CA ILE A 61 -0.38 10.78 14.05
C ILE A 61 0.79 10.14 14.79
N LEU A 62 1.76 9.57 14.06
CA LEU A 62 2.87 8.85 14.66
C LEU A 62 4.04 9.79 14.95
N SER A 63 4.55 9.76 16.18
CA SER A 63 5.71 10.54 16.59
C SER A 63 7.03 9.86 16.23
N GLU A 64 7.02 8.53 16.13
CA GLU A 64 8.21 7.71 15.93
C GLU A 64 7.98 6.64 14.84
N PRO A 65 8.97 6.35 13.99
CA PRO A 65 8.85 5.37 12.92
C PRO A 65 8.54 3.95 13.41
N ILE A 66 8.95 3.60 14.62
CA ILE A 66 8.72 2.28 15.21
C ILE A 66 7.24 1.91 15.33
N TYR A 67 6.37 2.89 15.49
CA TYR A 67 4.93 2.64 15.57
C TYR A 67 4.35 2.16 14.22
N ALA A 68 4.88 2.64 13.10
CA ALA A 68 4.50 2.13 11.78
C ALA A 68 4.87 0.64 11.65
N LEU A 69 6.04 0.23 12.16
CA LEU A 69 6.46 -1.17 12.18
C LEU A 69 5.52 -2.02 13.05
N TYR A 70 5.18 -1.56 14.25
CA TYR A 70 4.29 -2.30 15.15
C TYR A 70 2.89 -2.48 14.56
N ILE A 71 2.34 -1.44 13.94
CA ILE A 71 1.03 -1.51 13.25
C ILE A 71 1.12 -2.49 12.08
N GLY A 72 2.17 -2.41 11.26
CA GLY A 72 2.38 -3.32 10.13
C GLY A 72 2.52 -4.78 10.56
N ILE A 73 3.32 -5.06 11.60
CA ILE A 73 3.48 -6.41 12.16
C ILE A 73 2.15 -6.93 12.74
N LEU A 74 1.42 -6.09 13.47
CA LEU A 74 0.11 -6.46 14.03
C LEU A 74 -0.85 -6.89 12.92
N PHE A 75 -1.01 -6.09 11.86
CA PHE A 75 -1.88 -6.45 10.74
C PHE A 75 -1.35 -7.64 9.94
N THR A 76 -0.04 -7.82 9.86
CA THR A 76 0.58 -9.02 9.26
C THR A 76 0.17 -10.28 10.04
N ILE A 77 0.23 -10.24 11.37
CA ILE A 77 -0.18 -11.36 12.23
C ILE A 77 -1.68 -11.63 12.07
N ILE A 78 -2.52 -10.57 12.14
CA ILE A 78 -3.98 -10.68 11.99
C ILE A 78 -4.36 -11.31 10.66
N THR A 79 -3.72 -10.92 9.56
CA THR A 79 -4.00 -11.48 8.24
C THR A 79 -3.38 -12.86 8.03
N TYR A 80 -2.29 -13.20 8.73
CA TYR A 80 -1.64 -14.51 8.64
C TYR A 80 -2.34 -15.62 9.44
N ILE A 81 -2.91 -15.30 10.60
CA ILE A 81 -3.61 -16.29 11.47
C ILE A 81 -4.64 -17.13 10.71
N PRO A 82 -5.52 -16.56 9.84
CA PRO A 82 -6.47 -17.35 9.07
C PRO A 82 -5.82 -18.39 8.15
N TYR A 83 -4.65 -18.08 7.56
CA TYR A 83 -3.90 -19.06 6.77
C TYR A 83 -3.31 -20.18 7.64
N TYR A 84 -2.78 -19.82 8.81
CA TYR A 84 -2.20 -20.80 9.73
C TYR A 84 -3.24 -21.75 10.32
N THR A 85 -4.43 -21.24 10.65
CA THR A 85 -5.54 -22.03 11.23
C THR A 85 -6.39 -22.75 10.18
N GLY A 86 -6.22 -22.44 8.90
CA GLY A 86 -7.04 -22.95 7.81
C GLY A 86 -8.43 -22.31 7.69
N HIS A 87 -8.75 -21.31 8.52
CA HIS A 87 -10.02 -20.58 8.52
C HIS A 87 -9.89 -19.24 7.79
N LEU A 88 -9.78 -19.28 6.46
CA LEU A 88 -9.60 -18.09 5.66
C LEU A 88 -10.77 -17.11 5.78
N LEU A 89 -10.47 -15.83 5.71
CA LEU A 89 -11.45 -14.76 5.52
C LEU A 89 -11.92 -14.82 4.05
N TYR A 90 -12.92 -15.65 3.78
CA TYR A 90 -13.37 -16.05 2.45
C TYR A 90 -13.72 -14.86 1.53
N TRP A 91 -14.02 -13.70 2.09
CA TRP A 91 -14.35 -12.48 1.32
C TRP A 91 -13.14 -11.69 0.86
N VAL A 92 -11.90 -12.03 1.29
CA VAL A 92 -10.65 -11.31 0.90
C VAL A 92 -9.46 -12.24 0.68
N GLN A 93 -9.47 -13.48 1.21
CA GLN A 93 -8.35 -14.40 1.17
C GLN A 93 -8.60 -15.57 0.23
N THR A 94 -7.54 -16.07 -0.40
CA THR A 94 -7.54 -17.26 -1.24
C THR A 94 -6.39 -18.18 -0.84
N LYS A 95 -6.51 -19.47 -1.11
CA LYS A 95 -5.47 -20.46 -0.78
C LYS A 95 -4.19 -20.27 -1.64
N ASP A 96 -4.33 -19.66 -2.80
CA ASP A 96 -3.29 -19.64 -3.83
C ASP A 96 -2.16 -18.63 -3.57
N ASN A 97 -2.43 -17.61 -2.74
CA ASN A 97 -1.45 -16.57 -2.44
C ASN A 97 -1.73 -15.88 -1.10
N LYS A 98 -0.70 -15.22 -0.57
CA LYS A 98 -0.73 -14.46 0.69
C LYS A 98 -0.40 -12.99 0.46
N ASN A 99 -0.87 -12.41 -0.65
CA ASN A 99 -0.53 -11.03 -1.00
C ASN A 99 -1.02 -10.00 0.01
N ASP A 100 -2.12 -10.28 0.73
CA ASP A 100 -2.62 -9.46 1.84
C ASP A 100 -1.64 -9.42 3.01
N VAL A 101 -1.02 -10.55 3.35
CA VAL A 101 0.03 -10.64 4.39
C VAL A 101 1.27 -9.86 3.96
N ASN A 102 1.75 -10.08 2.72
CA ASN A 102 2.88 -9.36 2.14
C ASN A 102 2.63 -7.85 2.12
N PHE A 103 1.43 -7.42 1.76
CA PHE A 103 1.05 -6.02 1.77
C PHE A 103 1.18 -5.39 3.16
N CYS A 104 0.63 -6.02 4.21
CA CYS A 104 0.71 -5.51 5.58
C CYS A 104 2.16 -5.44 6.08
N PHE A 105 2.96 -6.48 5.80
CA PHE A 105 4.37 -6.53 6.15
C PHE A 105 5.16 -5.43 5.47
N MET A 106 5.04 -5.32 4.15
CA MET A 106 5.76 -4.30 3.37
C MET A 106 5.33 -2.88 3.75
N ALA A 107 4.05 -2.67 4.09
CA ALA A 107 3.55 -1.38 4.56
C ALA A 107 4.28 -0.91 5.83
N GLY A 108 4.34 -1.75 6.85
CA GLY A 108 5.00 -1.40 8.13
C GLY A 108 6.52 -1.28 7.99
N VAL A 109 7.15 -2.27 7.38
CA VAL A 109 8.62 -2.34 7.24
C VAL A 109 9.16 -1.22 6.37
N SER A 110 8.52 -0.93 5.24
CA SER A 110 8.99 0.13 4.34
C SER A 110 8.91 1.52 4.96
N VAL A 111 7.79 1.83 5.61
CA VAL A 111 7.63 3.13 6.29
C VAL A 111 8.64 3.27 7.42
N TYR A 112 8.82 2.22 8.25
CA TYR A 112 9.80 2.22 9.32
C TYR A 112 11.21 2.47 8.80
N ILE A 113 11.69 1.65 7.85
CA ILE A 113 13.06 1.75 7.33
C ILE A 113 13.29 3.10 6.65
N LEU A 114 12.37 3.56 5.82
CA LEU A 114 12.54 4.81 5.10
C LEU A 114 12.50 6.02 6.04
N TRP A 115 11.64 6.02 7.03
CA TRP A 115 11.58 7.09 8.01
C TRP A 115 12.85 7.16 8.86
N GLU A 116 13.38 6.01 9.33
CA GLU A 116 14.67 5.94 10.04
C GLU A 116 15.83 6.43 9.19
N LEU A 117 15.87 6.02 7.91
CA LEU A 117 16.98 6.38 7.01
C LEU A 117 16.93 7.84 6.54
N LEU A 118 15.73 8.37 6.29
CA LEU A 118 15.55 9.66 5.63
C LEU A 118 15.17 10.79 6.60
N GLY A 119 14.71 10.44 7.81
CA GLY A 119 14.29 11.40 8.85
C GLY A 119 13.02 12.19 8.52
N ASP A 120 12.31 11.86 7.44
CA ASP A 120 11.09 12.55 7.00
C ASP A 120 9.93 11.55 6.81
N PRO A 121 8.84 11.67 7.60
CA PRO A 121 7.70 10.76 7.52
C PRO A 121 6.92 10.86 6.21
N TYR A 122 6.84 12.04 5.59
CA TYR A 122 6.16 12.20 4.31
C TYR A 122 6.91 11.48 3.19
N LEU A 123 8.24 11.55 3.22
CA LEU A 123 9.07 10.83 2.26
C LEU A 123 8.92 9.31 2.42
N ALA A 124 8.83 8.84 3.65
CA ALA A 124 8.71 7.42 3.98
C ALA A 124 7.40 6.79 3.51
N ILE A 125 6.30 7.55 3.46
CA ILE A 125 5.00 7.01 3.05
C ILE A 125 4.79 6.96 1.53
N ILE A 126 5.60 7.63 0.71
CA ILE A 126 5.42 7.67 -0.77
C ILE A 126 5.30 6.27 -1.37
N PRO A 127 6.21 5.31 -1.11
CA PRO A 127 6.11 3.96 -1.67
C PRO A 127 4.88 3.20 -1.19
N LEU A 128 4.50 3.35 0.08
CA LEU A 128 3.28 2.76 0.62
C LEU A 128 2.04 3.27 -0.11
N LEU A 129 1.95 4.58 -0.35
CA LEU A 129 0.79 5.17 -1.03
C LEU A 129 0.69 4.71 -2.49
N PHE A 130 1.83 4.54 -3.18
CA PHE A 130 1.84 4.00 -4.53
C PHE A 130 1.43 2.53 -4.57
N MET A 131 1.88 1.73 -3.61
CA MET A 131 1.44 0.35 -3.45
C MET A 131 -0.07 0.27 -3.13
N ALA A 132 -0.56 1.12 -2.23
CA ALA A 132 -1.94 1.07 -1.77
C ALA A 132 -2.95 1.59 -2.81
N PHE A 133 -2.75 2.81 -3.31
CA PHE A 133 -3.67 3.44 -4.25
C PHE A 133 -3.36 3.07 -5.71
N GLY A 134 -2.09 3.01 -6.08
CA GLY A 134 -1.66 2.71 -7.44
C GLY A 134 -2.02 1.29 -7.85
N ASP A 135 -1.58 0.29 -7.11
CA ASP A 135 -1.96 -1.11 -7.37
C ASP A 135 -3.48 -1.32 -7.18
N GLY A 136 -4.08 -0.61 -6.22
CA GLY A 136 -5.54 -0.62 -6.04
C GLY A 136 -6.28 -0.27 -7.34
N VAL A 137 -5.96 0.86 -7.94
CA VAL A 137 -6.59 1.36 -9.17
C VAL A 137 -6.23 0.50 -10.39
N THR A 138 -4.97 0.08 -10.50
CA THR A 138 -4.52 -0.82 -11.57
C THR A 138 -5.38 -2.08 -11.63
N GLY A 139 -5.61 -2.69 -10.50
CA GLY A 139 -6.42 -3.88 -10.40
C GLY A 139 -7.87 -3.67 -10.81
N ILE A 140 -8.49 -2.56 -10.39
CA ILE A 140 -9.87 -2.22 -10.76
C ILE A 140 -9.99 -2.02 -12.26
N ILE A 141 -9.09 -1.25 -12.88
CA ILE A 141 -9.11 -0.97 -14.33
C ILE A 141 -8.94 -2.27 -15.11
N ARG A 142 -7.93 -3.08 -14.79
CA ARG A 142 -7.66 -4.33 -15.50
C ARG A 142 -8.83 -5.30 -15.40
N ASN A 143 -9.40 -5.47 -14.22
CA ASN A 143 -10.51 -6.40 -14.04
C ASN A 143 -11.79 -5.93 -14.77
N LYS A 144 -12.02 -4.62 -14.84
CA LYS A 144 -13.17 -4.06 -15.58
C LYS A 144 -13.00 -4.18 -17.10
N MET A 145 -11.78 -4.04 -17.61
CA MET A 145 -11.51 -4.05 -19.05
C MET A 145 -11.28 -5.45 -19.62
N PHE A 146 -10.80 -6.40 -18.81
CA PHE A 146 -10.37 -7.70 -19.26
C PHE A 146 -10.99 -8.81 -18.42
N ALA A 147 -11.57 -9.82 -19.07
CA ALA A 147 -12.18 -10.97 -18.41
C ALA A 147 -11.13 -11.92 -17.75
N LYS A 148 -9.85 -11.69 -17.95
CA LYS A 148 -8.72 -12.47 -17.42
C LYS A 148 -7.73 -11.58 -16.68
N ARG A 149 -7.00 -12.13 -15.70
CA ARG A 149 -5.84 -11.45 -15.11
C ARG A 149 -4.84 -11.09 -16.21
N THR A 150 -4.55 -9.81 -16.37
CA THR A 150 -3.63 -9.29 -17.38
C THR A 150 -2.69 -8.27 -16.79
N LYS A 151 -1.49 -8.17 -17.30
CA LYS A 151 -0.55 -7.09 -17.00
C LYS A 151 -0.57 -6.06 -18.15
N SER A 152 -1.77 -5.56 -18.47
CA SER A 152 -1.98 -4.62 -19.58
C SER A 152 -1.45 -3.23 -19.24
N ALA A 153 -1.00 -2.48 -20.26
CA ALA A 153 -0.54 -1.10 -20.14
C ALA A 153 -1.60 -0.13 -19.59
N TRP A 154 -2.89 -0.44 -19.78
CA TRP A 154 -4.00 0.36 -19.23
C TRP A 154 -3.98 0.43 -17.70
N GLY A 155 -3.59 -0.68 -17.04
CA GLY A 155 -3.39 -0.68 -15.59
C GLY A 155 -2.27 0.28 -15.18
N ASN A 156 -1.12 0.22 -15.86
CA ASN A 156 0.00 1.11 -15.58
C ASN A 156 -0.36 2.59 -15.81
N LEU A 157 -1.12 2.88 -16.87
CA LEU A 157 -1.63 4.23 -17.10
C LEU A 157 -2.56 4.69 -15.96
N GLY A 158 -3.47 3.81 -15.51
CA GLY A 158 -4.34 4.10 -14.35
C GLY A 158 -3.53 4.35 -13.07
N MET A 159 -2.50 3.55 -12.82
CA MET A 159 -1.57 3.77 -11.72
C MET A 159 -0.87 5.13 -11.84
N ALA A 160 -0.35 5.47 -13.01
CA ALA A 160 0.32 6.74 -13.24
C ALA A 160 -0.61 7.94 -12.99
N ILE A 161 -1.87 7.88 -13.46
CA ILE A 161 -2.88 8.94 -13.25
C ILE A 161 -3.11 9.22 -11.75
N VAL A 162 -3.04 8.20 -10.89
CA VAL A 162 -3.23 8.34 -9.45
C VAL A 162 -1.92 8.69 -8.74
N CYS A 163 -0.83 7.99 -9.07
CA CYS A 163 0.44 8.14 -8.36
C CYS A 163 1.18 9.43 -8.69
N LEU A 164 1.04 9.98 -9.92
CA LEU A 164 1.69 11.24 -10.30
C LEU A 164 1.22 12.43 -9.44
N PRO A 165 -0.10 12.74 -9.35
CA PRO A 165 -0.55 13.82 -8.47
C PRO A 165 -0.25 13.54 -6.99
N LEU A 166 -0.31 12.27 -6.57
CA LEU A 166 -0.01 11.89 -5.20
C LEU A 166 1.47 12.09 -4.86
N GLY A 167 2.38 11.66 -5.75
CA GLY A 167 3.82 11.88 -5.59
C GLY A 167 4.22 13.35 -5.61
N TRP A 168 3.59 14.14 -6.49
CA TRP A 168 3.74 15.59 -6.50
C TRP A 168 3.28 16.22 -5.19
N TYR A 169 2.07 15.89 -4.72
CA TYR A 169 1.48 16.45 -3.52
C TYR A 169 2.32 16.14 -2.26
N ILE A 170 2.64 14.86 -2.04
CA ILE A 170 3.44 14.45 -0.89
C ILE A 170 4.88 15.00 -1.01
N GLY A 171 5.46 15.02 -2.20
CA GLY A 171 6.78 15.59 -2.43
C GLY A 171 6.88 17.09 -2.10
N ASN A 172 5.77 17.83 -2.13
CA ASN A 172 5.72 19.22 -1.64
C ASN A 172 5.63 19.32 -0.10
N MET A 173 5.26 18.26 0.59
CA MET A 173 5.20 18.23 2.07
C MET A 173 6.55 17.88 2.70
N VAL A 174 7.47 17.32 1.92
CA VAL A 174 8.85 16.99 2.36
C VAL A 174 9.67 18.25 2.56
N THR A 175 10.61 18.25 3.48
CA THR A 175 11.51 19.39 3.73
C THR A 175 12.98 18.98 3.54
N PRO A 176 13.69 19.56 2.51
CA PRO A 176 13.20 20.47 1.45
C PRO A 176 12.25 19.81 0.47
N ALA A 177 11.34 20.58 -0.14
CA ALA A 177 10.35 20.04 -1.07
C ALA A 177 10.98 19.39 -2.31
N ILE A 178 10.51 18.19 -2.66
CA ILE A 178 11.04 17.38 -3.76
C ILE A 178 9.96 16.87 -4.72
N PRO A 179 9.00 17.69 -5.18
CA PRO A 179 7.86 17.23 -5.96
C PRO A 179 8.24 16.52 -7.27
N ILE A 180 9.33 16.96 -7.94
CA ILE A 180 9.81 16.32 -9.18
C ILE A 180 10.29 14.89 -8.92
N TRP A 181 10.94 14.63 -7.80
CA TRP A 181 11.38 13.28 -7.43
C TRP A 181 10.22 12.38 -7.05
N GLY A 182 9.15 12.94 -6.46
CA GLY A 182 7.88 12.26 -6.28
C GLY A 182 7.25 11.81 -7.60
N LEU A 183 7.31 12.66 -8.65
CA LEU A 183 6.87 12.29 -10.00
C LEU A 183 7.71 11.17 -10.61
N PHE A 184 9.04 11.25 -10.54
CA PHE A 184 9.91 10.17 -11.06
C PHE A 184 9.68 8.86 -10.33
N SER A 185 9.49 8.90 -9.02
CA SER A 185 9.15 7.73 -8.22
C SER A 185 7.81 7.10 -8.67
N ALA A 186 6.79 7.92 -8.94
CA ALA A 186 5.51 7.47 -9.45
C ALA A 186 5.60 6.81 -10.84
N ILE A 187 6.39 7.39 -11.74
CA ILE A 187 6.64 6.83 -13.07
C ILE A 187 7.32 5.46 -12.95
N ALA A 188 8.38 5.37 -12.17
CA ALA A 188 9.12 4.13 -11.97
C ALA A 188 8.25 3.03 -11.34
N ALA A 189 7.47 3.37 -10.31
CA ALA A 189 6.52 2.47 -9.68
C ALA A 189 5.46 1.97 -10.68
N SER A 190 4.93 2.86 -11.53
CA SER A 190 3.92 2.51 -12.54
C SER A 190 4.47 1.59 -13.62
N ILE A 191 5.75 1.70 -13.97
CA ILE A 191 6.39 0.81 -14.93
C ILE A 191 6.61 -0.57 -14.33
N VAL A 192 7.14 -0.63 -13.10
CA VAL A 192 7.55 -1.89 -12.47
C VAL A 192 6.37 -2.74 -12.03
N GLU A 193 5.21 -2.17 -11.76
CA GLU A 193 3.98 -2.89 -11.39
C GLU A 193 3.61 -4.00 -12.40
N ARG A 194 4.05 -3.85 -13.65
CA ARG A 194 3.80 -4.85 -14.68
C ARG A 194 4.54 -6.18 -14.44
N TYR A 195 5.60 -6.17 -13.66
CA TYR A 195 6.51 -7.31 -13.50
C TYR A 195 6.23 -8.06 -12.20
N GLU A 196 6.51 -9.37 -12.23
CA GLU A 196 6.50 -10.29 -11.09
C GLU A 196 7.69 -11.23 -11.27
N PHE A 197 8.45 -11.49 -10.21
CA PHE A 197 9.65 -12.35 -10.28
C PHE A 197 9.55 -13.47 -9.23
N GLY A 198 8.94 -14.59 -9.61
CA GLY A 198 8.80 -15.75 -8.72
C GLY A 198 8.01 -15.41 -7.45
N PRO A 199 8.62 -15.50 -6.26
CA PRO A 199 7.95 -15.18 -4.99
C PRO A 199 7.82 -13.69 -4.71
N ILE A 200 8.47 -12.84 -5.52
CA ILE A 200 8.45 -11.38 -5.37
C ILE A 200 7.25 -10.85 -6.15
N ASP A 201 6.22 -10.44 -5.43
CA ASP A 201 5.02 -9.86 -6.01
C ASP A 201 5.20 -8.37 -6.39
N ASP A 202 4.19 -7.82 -7.06
CA ASP A 202 4.17 -6.43 -7.49
C ASP A 202 4.22 -5.44 -6.30
N ASN A 203 3.67 -5.77 -5.13
CA ASN A 203 3.73 -4.93 -3.93
C ASN A 203 5.19 -4.68 -3.52
N VAL A 204 5.99 -5.73 -3.46
CA VAL A 204 7.42 -5.63 -3.10
C VAL A 204 8.18 -4.79 -4.13
N LEU A 205 7.94 -5.05 -5.42
CA LEU A 205 8.62 -4.33 -6.50
C LEU A 205 8.27 -2.85 -6.54
N ILE A 206 6.99 -2.50 -6.36
CA ILE A 206 6.52 -1.11 -6.28
C ILE A 206 7.22 -0.39 -5.13
N VAL A 207 7.22 -0.98 -3.94
CA VAL A 207 7.83 -0.36 -2.75
C VAL A 207 9.32 -0.16 -2.95
N ILE A 208 10.07 -1.17 -3.38
CA ILE A 208 11.52 -1.06 -3.58
C ILE A 208 11.83 0.01 -4.63
N THR A 209 11.18 -0.04 -5.79
CA THR A 209 11.46 0.89 -6.90
C THR A 209 11.08 2.32 -6.53
N ALA A 210 9.93 2.52 -5.88
CA ALA A 210 9.51 3.83 -5.44
C ALA A 210 10.41 4.41 -4.34
N SER A 211 11.06 3.56 -3.54
CA SER A 211 11.99 3.98 -2.48
C SER A 211 13.37 4.40 -3.01
N VAL A 212 13.87 3.74 -4.04
CA VAL A 212 15.23 3.98 -4.57
C VAL A 212 15.42 5.44 -5.00
N ILE A 213 14.43 6.02 -5.66
CA ILE A 213 14.54 7.39 -6.20
C ILE A 213 14.67 8.45 -5.11
N PRO A 214 13.78 8.56 -4.12
CA PRO A 214 13.92 9.54 -3.04
C PRO A 214 15.14 9.25 -2.15
N VAL A 215 15.50 7.99 -1.90
CA VAL A 215 16.71 7.62 -1.17
C VAL A 215 17.96 8.11 -1.92
N SER A 216 18.05 7.85 -3.22
CA SER A 216 19.20 8.31 -4.03
C SER A 216 19.33 9.84 -4.04
N TYR A 217 18.21 10.56 -4.13
CA TYR A 217 18.23 12.01 -4.07
C TYR A 217 18.77 12.54 -2.75
N THR A 218 18.26 12.01 -1.62
CA THR A 218 18.69 12.48 -0.29
C THR A 218 20.16 12.20 -0.03
N HIS A 219 20.69 11.05 -0.46
CA HIS A 219 22.11 10.74 -0.32
C HIS A 219 23.02 11.56 -1.23
N LEU A 220 22.53 12.00 -2.38
CA LEU A 220 23.35 12.78 -3.32
C LEU A 220 23.33 14.30 -3.03
N THR A 221 22.29 14.80 -2.38
CA THR A 221 22.05 16.24 -2.26
C THR A 221 22.08 16.78 -0.83
N LEU A 222 21.85 15.95 0.16
CA LEU A 222 21.93 16.37 1.56
C LEU A 222 23.35 16.09 2.07
N PRO A 223 24.00 17.08 2.75
CA PRO A 223 25.28 16.84 3.39
C PRO A 223 25.13 15.70 4.40
N THR A 224 26.01 14.71 4.30
CA THR A 224 26.14 13.66 5.32
C THR A 224 26.24 14.34 6.67
N LYS A 225 25.30 14.04 7.58
CA LYS A 225 25.44 14.45 8.97
C LYS A 225 26.75 13.85 9.49
N ALA A 226 27.79 14.71 9.61
CA ALA A 226 29.03 14.36 10.24
C ALA A 226 28.85 14.23 11.75
#